data_dca2903dcf131a62b9f0ea9cf6875b16
#
_entry.id   dca2903dcf131a62b9f0ea9cf6875b16
#
_cell.length_a   1.000
_cell.length_b   1.000
_cell.length_c   1.000
_cell.angle_alpha   90.00
_cell.angle_beta   90.00
_cell.angle_gamma   90.00
#
_symmetry.space_group_name_H-M   'P 1'
#
loop_
_entity.id
_entity.type
_entity.pdbx_description
1 polymer ?
#
loop_
_entity_poly.entity_id
_entity_poly.type
_entity_poly.pdbx_seq_one_letter_code
_entity_poly.pdbx_strand_id
1 'polypeptide(L)' 'MNMTKDINRLKVVLAEKKKTNRWLANQLGKDEGTVSKWCTNTMQPNLETLRETAMLLDVNVTDLLWPTK' A
#
# COMPACT_ATOMS: atom_id res chain seq x y z
N MET A 1 -3.99 2.75 19.15
CA MET A 1 -5.22 2.89 18.37
C MET A 1 -5.01 3.84 17.20
N ASN A 2 -5.54 3.52 16.06
CA ASN A 2 -5.41 4.36 14.88
C ASN A 2 -6.47 5.46 14.92
N MET A 3 -6.06 6.67 15.24
CA MET A 3 -6.94 7.83 15.32
C MET A 3 -7.02 8.58 14.01
N THR A 4 -6.28 8.13 13.01
CA THR A 4 -6.22 8.81 11.73
C THR A 4 -7.30 8.26 10.81
N LYS A 5 -7.40 8.86 9.64
CA LYS A 5 -8.29 8.38 8.59
C LYS A 5 -7.59 7.38 7.68
N ASP A 6 -6.45 6.87 8.10
CA ASP A 6 -5.69 5.92 7.31
C ASP A 6 -6.49 4.63 7.15
N ILE A 7 -6.64 4.22 5.92
CA ILE A 7 -7.33 2.98 5.58
C ILE A 7 -6.32 1.89 5.30
N ASN A 8 -5.28 2.20 4.53
CA ASN A 8 -4.26 1.23 4.22
C ASN A 8 -3.02 1.47 5.06
N ARG A 9 -2.26 0.39 5.25
CA ARG A 9 -0.98 0.45 5.95
C ARG A 9 0.16 0.07 5.00
N LEU A 10 0.04 0.50 3.75
CA LEU A 10 1.01 0.16 2.71
C LEU A 10 2.41 0.64 3.06
N LYS A 11 2.52 1.85 3.61
CA LYS A 11 3.81 2.40 4.01
C LYS A 11 4.52 1.48 5.00
N VAL A 12 3.77 0.95 5.98
CA VAL A 12 4.33 0.05 6.98
C VAL A 12 4.81 -1.24 6.32
N VAL A 13 4.00 -1.82 5.45
CA VAL A 13 4.33 -3.09 4.82
C VAL A 13 5.53 -2.94 3.88
N LEU A 14 5.59 -1.85 3.11
CA LEU A 14 6.76 -1.58 2.27
C LEU A 14 8.03 -1.51 3.11
N ALA A 15 7.97 -0.82 4.25
CA ALA A 15 9.12 -0.71 5.14
C ALA A 15 9.51 -2.08 5.70
N GLU A 16 8.53 -2.89 6.11
CA GLU A 16 8.78 -4.24 6.62
C GLU A 16 9.46 -5.12 5.57
N LYS A 17 9.07 -4.95 4.31
CA LYS A 17 9.62 -5.73 3.20
C LYS A 17 10.88 -5.08 2.60
N LYS A 18 11.29 -3.94 3.15
CA LYS A 18 12.46 -3.20 2.67
C LYS A 18 12.34 -2.81 1.21
N LYS A 19 11.14 -2.38 0.82
CA LYS A 19 10.84 -1.93 -0.54
C LYS A 19 10.51 -0.45 -0.52
N THR A 20 10.70 0.20 -1.67
CA THR A 20 10.45 1.64 -1.81
C THR A 20 9.20 1.89 -2.63
N ASN A 21 8.68 3.12 -2.53
CA ASN A 21 7.57 3.56 -3.39
C ASN A 21 7.95 3.42 -4.87
N ARG A 22 9.19 3.76 -5.21
CA ARG A 22 9.67 3.67 -6.59
C ARG A 22 9.63 2.23 -7.07
N TRP A 23 10.09 1.30 -6.24
CA TRP A 23 10.07 -0.11 -6.60
C TRP A 23 8.65 -0.56 -6.92
N LEU A 24 7.71 -0.23 -6.04
CA LEU A 24 6.33 -0.64 -6.23
C LEU A 24 5.73 0.01 -7.48
N ALA A 25 5.99 1.29 -7.69
CA ALA A 25 5.50 1.99 -8.86
C ALA A 25 6.00 1.32 -10.14
N ASN A 26 7.28 0.95 -10.17
CA ASN A 26 7.85 0.26 -11.33
C ASN A 26 7.20 -1.09 -11.56
N GLN A 27 6.94 -1.84 -10.49
CA GLN A 27 6.32 -3.16 -10.60
C GLN A 27 4.90 -3.05 -11.13
N LEU A 28 4.17 -2.02 -10.76
CA LEU A 28 2.77 -1.83 -11.15
C LEU A 28 2.60 -1.03 -12.44
N GLY A 29 3.68 -0.50 -12.98
CA GLY A 29 3.58 0.41 -14.13
C GLY A 29 2.86 1.70 -13.77
N LYS A 30 3.01 2.16 -12.53
CA LYS A 30 2.38 3.37 -12.05
C LYS A 30 3.43 4.43 -11.78
N ASP A 31 2.96 5.64 -11.63
CA ASP A 31 3.75 6.78 -11.27
C ASP A 31 4.10 6.75 -9.78
N GLU A 32 5.33 7.10 -9.44
CA GLU A 32 5.78 7.09 -8.05
C GLU A 32 4.95 8.02 -7.17
N GLY A 33 4.52 9.16 -7.73
CA GLY A 33 3.66 10.10 -7.02
C GLY A 33 2.32 9.48 -6.64
N THR A 34 1.78 8.62 -7.51
CA THR A 34 0.53 7.92 -7.22
C THR A 34 0.72 6.97 -6.04
N VAL A 35 1.81 6.20 -6.04
CA VAL A 35 2.10 5.29 -4.94
C VAL A 35 2.32 6.07 -3.64
N SER A 36 3.00 7.21 -3.73
CA SER A 36 3.21 8.07 -2.56
C SER A 36 1.87 8.52 -1.96
N LYS A 37 0.90 8.85 -2.79
CA LYS A 37 -0.44 9.24 -2.31
C LYS A 37 -1.15 8.09 -1.62
N TRP A 38 -0.93 6.86 -2.08
CA TRP A 38 -1.47 5.69 -1.37
C TRP A 38 -0.83 5.55 0.01
N CYS A 39 0.49 5.73 0.07
CA CYS A 39 1.23 5.57 1.33
C CYS A 39 0.82 6.61 2.37
N THR A 40 0.42 7.79 1.93
CA THR A 40 -0.04 8.85 2.83
C THR A 40 -1.56 8.80 3.05
N ASN A 41 -2.23 7.83 2.43
CA ASN A 41 -3.69 7.70 2.49
C ASN A 41 -4.44 8.91 1.94
N THR A 42 -3.79 9.67 1.07
CA THR A 42 -4.43 10.77 0.34
C THR A 42 -5.37 10.21 -0.73
N MET A 43 -4.95 9.10 -1.34
CA MET A 43 -5.73 8.35 -2.31
C MET A 43 -5.58 6.87 -1.99
N GLN A 44 -6.53 6.07 -2.45
CA GLN A 44 -6.45 4.63 -2.25
C GLN A 44 -6.31 3.93 -3.60
N PRO A 45 -5.55 2.83 -3.66
CA PRO A 45 -5.54 2.00 -4.85
C PRO A 45 -6.89 1.31 -5.01
N ASN A 46 -7.27 1.01 -6.25
CA ASN A 46 -8.48 0.23 -6.45
C ASN A 46 -8.23 -1.22 -6.00
N LEU A 47 -9.30 -2.01 -5.92
CA LEU A 47 -9.19 -3.37 -5.40
C LEU A 47 -8.24 -4.25 -6.20
N GLU A 48 -8.28 -4.13 -7.52
CA GLU A 48 -7.39 -4.92 -8.37
C GLU A 48 -5.93 -4.58 -8.11
N THR A 49 -5.63 -3.29 -8.01
CA THR A 49 -4.27 -2.84 -7.74
C THR A 49 -3.84 -3.23 -6.33
N LEU A 50 -4.76 -3.15 -5.37
CA LEU A 50 -4.46 -3.56 -4.00
C LEU A 50 -4.11 -5.05 -3.94
N ARG A 51 -4.87 -5.88 -4.65
CA ARG A 51 -4.61 -7.32 -4.72
C ARG A 51 -3.25 -7.59 -5.37
N GLU A 52 -2.95 -6.91 -6.47
CA GLU A 52 -1.68 -7.06 -7.16
C GLU A 52 -0.53 -6.65 -6.27
N THR A 53 -0.69 -5.56 -5.52
CA THR A 53 0.31 -5.09 -4.58
C THR A 53 0.58 -6.13 -3.49
N ALA A 54 -0.48 -6.74 -2.97
CA ALA A 54 -0.34 -7.79 -1.96
C ALA A 54 0.45 -8.97 -2.51
N MET A 55 0.18 -9.36 -3.75
CA MET A 55 0.91 -10.46 -4.40
C MET A 55 2.38 -10.11 -4.58
N LEU A 56 2.68 -8.89 -5.00
CA LEU A 56 4.06 -8.44 -5.19
C LEU A 56 4.83 -8.39 -3.87
N LEU A 57 4.17 -8.06 -2.78
CA LEU A 57 4.80 -7.97 -1.46
C LEU A 57 4.73 -9.28 -0.68
N ASP A 58 4.09 -10.30 -1.26
CA ASP A 58 3.94 -11.63 -0.65
C ASP A 58 3.24 -11.53 0.71
N VAL A 59 2.13 -10.84 0.74
CA VAL A 59 1.28 -10.71 1.93
C VAL A 59 -0.17 -10.89 1.51
N ASN A 60 -1.05 -11.04 2.50
CA ASN A 60 -2.49 -11.05 2.23
C ASN A 60 -2.99 -9.62 2.05
N VAL A 61 -4.07 -9.46 1.30
CA VAL A 61 -4.68 -8.14 1.11
C VAL A 61 -5.02 -7.51 2.46
N THR A 62 -5.49 -8.33 3.40
CA THR A 62 -5.84 -7.83 4.74
C THR A 62 -4.64 -7.26 5.48
N ASP A 63 -3.43 -7.70 5.15
CA ASP A 63 -2.22 -7.15 5.76
C ASP A 63 -1.94 -5.72 5.30
N LEU A 64 -2.57 -5.31 4.21
CA LEU A 64 -2.40 -3.95 3.69
C LEU A 64 -3.43 -2.97 4.23
N LEU A 65 -4.31 -3.43 5.12
CA LEU A 65 -5.40 -2.61 5.64
C LEU A 65 -5.31 -2.53 7.16
N TRP A 66 -5.62 -1.36 7.70
CA TRP A 66 -5.78 -1.24 9.14
C TRP A 66 -7.07 -1.98 9.53
N PRO A 67 -7.04 -2.75 10.61
CA PRO A 67 -8.25 -3.46 11.04
C PRO A 67 -9.34 -2.48 11.47
N THR A 68 -10.58 -2.91 11.29
CA THR A 68 -11.74 -2.11 11.70
C THR A 68 -12.14 -2.38 13.15
N LYS A 69 -11.53 -3.37 13.76
CA LYS A 69 -11.76 -3.72 15.16
C LYS A 69 -10.44 -3.92 15.86
#